data_539df9d31d945c42b6598359ac57ef9b
#
_entry.id   539df9d31d945c42b6598359ac57ef9b
#
_cell.length_a   1.000
_cell.length_b   1.000
_cell.length_c   1.000
_cell.angle_alpha   90.00
_cell.angle_beta   90.00
_cell.angle_gamma   90.00
#
_symmetry.space_group_name_H-M   'P 1'
#
loop_
_entity.id
_entity.type
_entity.pdbx_description
1 polymer ?
#
loop_
_entity_poly.entity_id
_entity_poly.type
_entity_poly.pdbx_seq_one_letter_code
_entity_poly.pdbx_strand_id
1 'polypeptide(L)'
;MTNTDSKELIAFYNVENLFLPDSPPVHKLDPTVSGLRNWDEKRYSNKLFKISHVFQLIKESENALPMLIGLSEIQGQKPLDELVKMDPFNSNYGVIHYDSMDERGVDVALLYDKSKIEVISSEPITYFFEIDDEDPANYDTTRDILFCKVKYSGEMINLFVVHLPSKRERDVNKPKRDHILKDIKEKVLKL
;
A
#
# COMPACT_ATOMS: atom_id res chain seq x y z
N MET A 1 22.88 28.50 18.15
CA MET A 1 22.03 27.31 18.14
C MET A 1 21.74 27.00 16.68
N THR A 2 22.48 26.08 16.13
CA THR A 2 22.32 25.65 14.72
C THR A 2 21.03 24.83 14.66
N ASN A 3 20.01 25.41 14.06
CA ASN A 3 18.79 24.70 13.66
C ASN A 3 19.23 23.68 12.60
N THR A 4 19.58 22.47 13.02
CA THR A 4 19.71 21.37 12.09
C THR A 4 18.28 21.01 11.70
N ASP A 5 17.82 21.51 10.56
CA ASP A 5 16.60 21.05 9.92
C ASP A 5 16.71 19.52 9.78
N SER A 6 16.12 18.80 10.72
CA SER A 6 16.06 17.34 10.65
C SER A 6 15.17 16.98 9.47
N LYS A 7 15.79 16.55 8.38
CA LYS A 7 15.09 16.08 7.19
C LYS A 7 14.33 14.80 7.52
N GLU A 8 13.01 14.86 7.46
CA GLU A 8 12.17 13.67 7.59
C GLU A 8 12.00 12.98 6.22
N LEU A 9 11.96 11.66 6.26
CA LEU A 9 11.82 10.84 5.07
C LEU A 9 10.39 10.33 4.93
N ILE A 10 9.91 10.30 3.70
CA ILE A 10 8.67 9.62 3.30
C ILE A 10 9.04 8.67 2.16
N ALA A 11 8.54 7.44 2.18
CA ALA A 11 8.81 6.45 1.16
C ALA A 11 7.50 5.86 0.61
N PHE A 12 7.57 5.39 -0.64
CA PHE A 12 6.59 4.51 -1.23
C PHE A 12 7.30 3.33 -1.88
N TYR A 13 6.81 2.10 -1.62
CA TYR A 13 7.41 0.89 -2.14
C TYR A 13 6.35 -0.11 -2.61
N ASN A 14 6.38 -0.47 -3.89
CA ASN A 14 5.65 -1.62 -4.41
C ASN A 14 6.43 -2.89 -4.06
N VAL A 15 5.85 -3.74 -3.22
CA VAL A 15 6.52 -4.95 -2.75
C VAL A 15 6.38 -6.15 -3.69
N GLU A 16 5.76 -5.98 -4.86
CA GLU A 16 5.63 -7.02 -5.90
C GLU A 16 4.95 -8.30 -5.41
N ASN A 17 3.67 -8.21 -5.03
CA ASN A 17 2.82 -9.33 -4.62
C ASN A 17 3.32 -10.05 -3.34
N LEU A 18 3.07 -9.46 -2.19
CA LEU A 18 3.28 -10.12 -0.90
C LEU A 18 2.01 -10.89 -0.50
N PHE A 19 1.89 -12.12 -0.96
CA PHE A 19 0.79 -13.03 -0.63
C PHE A 19 1.08 -13.87 0.61
N LEU A 20 0.02 -14.33 1.29
CA LEU A 20 0.11 -15.35 2.31
C LEU A 20 0.39 -16.72 1.67
N PRO A 21 1.20 -17.60 2.29
CA PRO A 21 1.55 -18.89 1.71
C PRO A 21 0.35 -19.84 1.54
N ASP A 22 -0.63 -19.74 2.45
CA ASP A 22 -1.81 -20.62 2.46
C ASP A 22 -3.01 -20.03 1.70
N SER A 23 -2.84 -18.89 1.04
CA SER A 23 -3.94 -18.28 0.29
C SER A 23 -4.23 -19.13 -0.94
N PRO A 24 -5.45 -19.65 -1.09
CA PRO A 24 -5.83 -20.21 -2.37
C PRO A 24 -5.69 -19.11 -3.43
N PRO A 25 -5.30 -19.45 -4.66
CA PRO A 25 -5.33 -18.49 -5.75
C PRO A 25 -6.75 -17.95 -5.85
N VAL A 26 -6.96 -16.74 -5.37
CA VAL A 26 -8.28 -16.07 -5.37
C VAL A 26 -8.71 -15.80 -6.82
N HIS A 27 -7.79 -15.96 -7.75
CA HIS A 27 -7.98 -15.64 -9.15
C HIS A 27 -7.92 -16.87 -10.04
N LYS A 28 -8.85 -16.95 -11.00
CA LYS A 28 -8.81 -17.92 -12.12
C LYS A 28 -7.63 -17.67 -13.07
N LEU A 29 -6.90 -16.56 -12.91
CA LEU A 29 -5.69 -16.27 -13.66
C LEU A 29 -4.54 -17.15 -13.16
N ASP A 30 -3.73 -17.61 -14.11
CA ASP A 30 -2.58 -18.47 -13.87
C ASP A 30 -1.75 -17.96 -12.67
N PRO A 31 -1.59 -18.77 -11.61
CA PRO A 31 -0.77 -18.40 -10.46
C PRO A 31 0.67 -18.01 -10.84
N THR A 32 1.15 -18.39 -12.02
CA THR A 32 2.46 -17.97 -12.53
C THR A 32 2.52 -16.47 -12.83
N VAL A 33 1.42 -15.87 -13.28
CA VAL A 33 1.32 -14.43 -13.59
C VAL A 33 1.29 -13.59 -12.31
N SER A 34 0.67 -14.10 -11.25
CA SER A 34 0.61 -13.45 -9.94
C SER A 34 1.81 -13.72 -9.04
N GLY A 35 2.74 -14.58 -9.47
CA GLY A 35 3.92 -14.92 -8.68
C GLY A 35 3.68 -15.97 -7.57
N LEU A 36 2.49 -16.60 -7.55
CA LEU A 36 2.12 -17.60 -6.53
C LEU A 36 2.63 -19.01 -6.80
N ARG A 37 3.22 -19.27 -7.96
CA ARG A 37 3.75 -20.58 -8.29
C ARG A 37 4.83 -21.00 -7.30
N ASN A 38 4.61 -22.14 -6.62
CA ASN A 38 5.46 -22.64 -5.55
C ASN A 38 5.66 -21.63 -4.40
N TRP A 39 4.64 -20.82 -4.11
CA TRP A 39 4.68 -19.87 -3.01
C TRP A 39 4.44 -20.61 -1.70
N ASP A 40 5.52 -20.80 -0.94
CA ASP A 40 5.55 -21.51 0.33
C ASP A 40 6.03 -20.59 1.47
N GLU A 41 5.98 -21.08 2.70
CA GLU A 41 6.46 -20.36 3.90
C GLU A 41 7.90 -19.86 3.76
N LYS A 42 8.77 -20.64 3.14
CA LYS A 42 10.17 -20.25 2.96
C LYS A 42 10.31 -19.05 2.04
N ARG A 43 9.55 -19.03 0.93
CA ARG A 43 9.54 -17.91 -0.02
C ARG A 43 8.90 -16.68 0.58
N TYR A 44 7.80 -16.87 1.32
CA TYR A 44 7.13 -15.80 2.04
C TYR A 44 8.07 -15.14 3.07
N SER A 45 8.67 -15.92 3.96
CA SER A 45 9.62 -15.42 4.96
C SER A 45 10.83 -14.73 4.33
N ASN A 46 11.36 -15.28 3.23
CA ASN A 46 12.43 -14.64 2.48
C ASN A 46 11.99 -13.32 1.82
N LYS A 47 10.75 -13.22 1.38
CA LYS A 47 10.19 -11.98 0.84
C LYS A 47 10.07 -10.91 1.91
N LEU A 48 9.51 -11.25 3.08
CA LEU A 48 9.46 -10.34 4.23
C LEU A 48 10.86 -9.86 4.63
N PHE A 49 11.82 -10.77 4.72
CA PHE A 49 13.21 -10.42 5.01
C PHE A 49 13.78 -9.43 3.97
N LYS A 50 13.55 -9.66 2.68
CA LYS A 50 14.02 -8.75 1.64
C LYS A 50 13.38 -7.37 1.72
N ILE A 51 12.08 -7.30 2.02
CA ILE A 51 11.38 -6.03 2.20
C ILE A 51 11.95 -5.29 3.41
N SER A 52 12.11 -5.96 4.56
CA SER A 52 12.70 -5.34 5.76
C SER A 52 14.12 -4.87 5.51
N HIS A 53 14.91 -5.67 4.77
CA HIS A 53 16.29 -5.32 4.43
C HIS A 53 16.41 -4.08 3.54
N VAL A 54 15.44 -3.81 2.64
CA VAL A 54 15.39 -2.54 1.89
C VAL A 54 15.33 -1.36 2.85
N PHE A 55 14.51 -1.43 3.89
CA PHE A 55 14.41 -0.35 4.88
C PHE A 55 15.62 -0.28 5.80
N GLN A 56 16.29 -1.41 6.06
CA GLN A 56 17.59 -1.40 6.74
C GLN A 56 18.64 -0.63 5.93
N LEU A 57 18.72 -0.86 4.61
CA LEU A 57 19.63 -0.12 3.72
C LEU A 57 19.29 1.38 3.67
N ILE A 58 18.01 1.74 3.65
CA ILE A 58 17.60 3.15 3.74
C ILE A 58 18.07 3.76 5.06
N LYS A 59 17.86 3.07 6.18
CA LYS A 59 18.31 3.52 7.49
C LYS A 59 19.83 3.74 7.54
N GLU A 60 20.60 2.86 6.93
CA GLU A 60 22.06 2.98 6.87
C GLU A 60 22.52 4.13 5.96
N SER A 61 21.85 4.32 4.82
CA SER A 61 22.16 5.39 3.86
C SER A 61 21.79 6.77 4.37
N GLU A 62 20.60 6.92 4.94
CA GLU A 62 20.01 8.21 5.32
C GLU A 62 20.17 8.51 6.82
N ASN A 63 20.72 7.58 7.61
CA ASN A 63 20.80 7.61 9.07
C ASN A 63 19.44 7.81 9.74
N ALA A 64 18.37 7.45 9.06
CA ALA A 64 16.99 7.55 9.54
C ALA A 64 16.08 6.56 8.80
N LEU A 65 14.99 6.14 9.45
CA LEU A 65 13.88 5.46 8.78
C LEU A 65 12.84 6.49 8.31
N PRO A 66 12.13 6.22 7.20
CA PRO A 66 11.03 7.07 6.79
C PRO A 66 9.93 7.12 7.85
N MET A 67 9.46 8.30 8.22
CA MET A 67 8.38 8.44 9.20
C MET A 67 7.03 7.93 8.68
N LEU A 68 6.86 7.90 7.35
CA LEU A 68 5.69 7.40 6.65
C LEU A 68 6.14 6.54 5.46
N ILE A 69 5.54 5.35 5.32
CA ILE A 69 5.85 4.41 4.24
C ILE A 69 4.55 3.91 3.63
N GLY A 70 4.26 4.35 2.41
CA GLY A 70 3.21 3.74 1.59
C GLY A 70 3.70 2.43 0.98
N LEU A 71 2.92 1.38 1.10
CA LEU A 71 3.19 0.08 0.50
C LEU A 71 2.08 -0.29 -0.47
N SER A 72 2.38 -1.08 -1.48
CA SER A 72 1.38 -1.66 -2.39
C SER A 72 1.68 -3.10 -2.74
N GLU A 73 0.64 -3.81 -3.19
CA GLU A 73 0.65 -5.24 -3.54
C GLU A 73 0.83 -6.16 -2.32
N ILE A 74 0.06 -5.91 -1.26
CA ILE A 74 0.08 -6.70 -0.02
C ILE A 74 -1.29 -7.36 0.16
N GLN A 75 -1.29 -8.63 0.53
CA GLN A 75 -2.50 -9.38 0.84
C GLN A 75 -2.76 -9.37 2.35
N GLY A 76 -3.73 -8.55 2.76
CA GLY A 76 -4.25 -8.53 4.13
C GLY A 76 -3.32 -7.97 5.19
N GLN A 77 -3.80 -7.95 6.42
CA GLN A 77 -3.12 -7.35 7.58
C GLN A 77 -1.93 -8.16 8.08
N LYS A 78 -2.01 -9.51 8.06
CA LYS A 78 -1.00 -10.39 8.68
C LYS A 78 0.43 -10.14 8.20
N PRO A 79 0.73 -10.03 6.88
CA PRO A 79 2.08 -9.75 6.41
C PRO A 79 2.64 -8.42 6.92
N LEU A 80 1.79 -7.42 7.10
CA LEU A 80 2.16 -6.12 7.63
C LEU A 80 2.52 -6.19 9.11
N ASP A 81 1.73 -6.91 9.91
CA ASP A 81 1.99 -7.13 11.33
C ASP A 81 3.29 -7.92 11.58
N GLU A 82 3.62 -8.84 10.70
CA GLU A 82 4.88 -9.58 10.73
C GLU A 82 6.05 -8.67 10.32
N LEU A 83 5.90 -7.88 9.26
CA LEU A 83 6.94 -6.97 8.77
C LEU A 83 7.34 -5.93 9.83
N VAL A 84 6.37 -5.29 10.50
CA VAL A 84 6.69 -4.24 11.48
C VAL A 84 7.35 -4.77 12.76
N LYS A 85 7.32 -6.09 13.00
CA LYS A 85 8.05 -6.73 14.11
C LYS A 85 9.52 -6.97 13.79
N MET A 86 9.89 -6.98 12.51
CA MET A 86 11.26 -7.25 12.06
C MET A 86 12.14 -5.99 12.21
N ASP A 87 13.47 -6.18 12.26
CA ASP A 87 14.40 -5.08 12.02
C ASP A 87 14.17 -4.51 10.60
N PRO A 88 14.29 -3.20 10.40
CA PRO A 88 14.66 -2.16 11.36
C PRO A 88 13.49 -1.53 12.11
N PHE A 89 12.25 -2.02 11.92
CA PHE A 89 11.03 -1.44 12.48
C PHE A 89 10.86 -1.72 13.97
N ASN A 90 11.21 -2.93 14.44
CA ASN A 90 11.24 -3.34 15.84
C ASN A 90 9.96 -2.98 16.63
N SER A 91 8.79 -3.16 16.00
CA SER A 91 7.47 -2.84 16.54
C SER A 91 7.23 -1.34 16.86
N ASN A 92 8.10 -0.45 16.38
CA ASN A 92 7.95 1.01 16.55
C ASN A 92 6.99 1.62 15.53
N TYR A 93 6.62 0.84 14.49
CA TYR A 93 5.69 1.29 13.47
C TYR A 93 4.27 0.80 13.72
N GLY A 94 3.32 1.69 13.43
CA GLY A 94 1.91 1.34 13.29
C GLY A 94 1.58 1.01 11.83
N VAL A 95 0.44 0.35 11.64
CA VAL A 95 -0.07 -0.07 10.34
C VAL A 95 -1.47 0.49 10.15
N ILE A 96 -1.74 1.01 8.96
CA ILE A 96 -3.10 1.32 8.49
C ILE A 96 -3.31 0.55 7.19
N HIS A 97 -4.32 -0.31 7.17
CA HIS A 97 -4.66 -1.16 6.05
C HIS A 97 -6.15 -1.46 6.04
N TYR A 98 -6.72 -1.63 4.87
CA TYR A 98 -8.09 -2.09 4.62
C TYR A 98 -8.06 -3.09 3.48
N ASP A 99 -8.78 -4.19 3.65
CA ASP A 99 -8.99 -5.17 2.57
C ASP A 99 -9.93 -4.54 1.54
N SER A 100 -9.55 -4.57 0.27
CA SER A 100 -10.36 -4.08 -0.84
C SER A 100 -11.06 -5.22 -1.59
N MET A 101 -11.88 -4.84 -2.56
CA MET A 101 -12.53 -5.76 -3.48
C MET A 101 -11.68 -6.11 -4.71
N ASP A 102 -10.37 -5.83 -4.70
CA ASP A 102 -9.47 -6.21 -5.81
C ASP A 102 -9.47 -7.73 -5.97
N GLU A 103 -9.75 -8.20 -7.18
CA GLU A 103 -9.89 -9.63 -7.48
C GLU A 103 -8.64 -10.46 -7.15
N ARG A 104 -7.46 -9.86 -7.11
CA ARG A 104 -6.21 -10.52 -6.76
C ARG A 104 -5.97 -10.53 -5.26
N GLY A 105 -6.79 -9.80 -4.48
CA GLY A 105 -6.66 -9.65 -3.04
C GLY A 105 -5.38 -8.94 -2.63
N VAL A 106 -4.93 -7.94 -3.42
CA VAL A 106 -3.75 -7.13 -3.09
C VAL A 106 -4.11 -5.67 -2.95
N ASP A 107 -3.67 -5.08 -1.88
CA ASP A 107 -4.07 -3.77 -1.41
C ASP A 107 -2.89 -2.82 -1.23
N VAL A 108 -3.20 -1.64 -0.72
CA VAL A 108 -2.24 -0.66 -0.24
C VAL A 108 -2.25 -0.58 1.28
N ALA A 109 -1.16 -0.12 1.86
CA ALA A 109 -1.03 0.10 3.29
C ALA A 109 -0.16 1.33 3.59
N LEU A 110 -0.32 1.89 4.78
CA LEU A 110 0.57 2.92 5.33
C LEU A 110 1.21 2.39 6.62
N LEU A 111 2.54 2.36 6.65
CA LEU A 111 3.29 2.22 7.88
C LEU A 111 3.69 3.61 8.38
N TYR A 112 3.63 3.83 9.68
CA TYR A 112 3.97 5.11 10.28
C TYR A 112 4.75 4.94 11.58
N ASP A 113 5.73 5.80 11.80
CA ASP A 113 6.50 5.86 13.05
C ASP A 113 5.60 6.37 14.19
N LYS A 114 5.27 5.50 15.14
CA LYS A 114 4.38 5.81 16.29
C LYS A 114 4.94 6.88 17.22
N SER A 115 6.25 7.14 17.19
CA SER A 115 6.88 8.17 18.01
C SER A 115 6.74 9.58 17.42
N LYS A 116 6.45 9.68 16.11
CA LYS A 116 6.40 10.95 15.38
C LYS A 116 5.00 11.30 14.88
N ILE A 117 4.21 10.29 14.54
CA ILE A 117 2.94 10.44 13.81
C ILE A 117 1.77 10.10 14.72
N GLU A 118 0.84 11.03 14.84
CA GLU A 118 -0.49 10.84 15.40
C GLU A 118 -1.49 10.62 14.26
N VAL A 119 -2.15 9.46 14.23
CA VAL A 119 -3.20 9.17 13.25
C VAL A 119 -4.51 9.79 13.72
N ILE A 120 -5.10 10.68 12.92
CA ILE A 120 -6.36 11.37 13.23
C ILE A 120 -7.54 10.58 12.64
N SER A 121 -7.43 10.20 11.37
CA SER A 121 -8.43 9.36 10.70
C SER A 121 -7.82 8.64 9.50
N SER A 122 -8.46 7.55 9.11
CA SER A 122 -8.16 6.85 7.86
C SER A 122 -9.43 6.23 7.30
N GLU A 123 -9.50 6.11 5.98
CA GLU A 123 -10.60 5.46 5.28
C GLU A 123 -10.14 4.90 3.94
N PRO A 124 -10.74 3.78 3.47
CA PRO A 124 -10.61 3.33 2.11
C PRO A 124 -11.50 4.15 1.19
N ILE A 125 -11.04 4.43 -0.05
CA ILE A 125 -11.86 5.02 -1.11
C ILE A 125 -11.99 3.98 -2.20
N THR A 126 -13.19 3.40 -2.31
CA THR A 126 -13.50 2.35 -3.28
C THR A 126 -14.06 2.95 -4.57
N TYR A 127 -13.66 2.39 -5.71
CA TYR A 127 -14.18 2.76 -7.02
C TYR A 127 -14.86 1.55 -7.66
N PHE A 128 -16.07 1.79 -8.16
CA PHE A 128 -16.86 0.85 -8.92
C PHE A 128 -16.93 1.32 -10.37
N PHE A 129 -16.67 0.43 -11.30
CA PHE A 129 -16.76 0.70 -12.73
C PHE A 129 -17.81 -0.21 -13.33
N GLU A 130 -18.79 0.36 -14.01
CA GLU A 130 -19.77 -0.43 -14.73
C GLU A 130 -19.08 -1.31 -15.78
N ILE A 131 -19.51 -2.57 -15.86
CA ILE A 131 -19.16 -3.47 -16.94
C ILE A 131 -20.28 -3.32 -17.97
N ASP A 132 -19.91 -3.13 -19.24
CA ASP A 132 -20.85 -3.03 -20.35
C ASP A 132 -21.42 -4.44 -20.65
N ASP A 133 -22.34 -4.88 -19.79
CA ASP A 133 -23.11 -6.09 -19.92
C ASP A 133 -24.58 -5.84 -19.54
N GLU A 134 -25.43 -6.84 -19.69
CA GLU A 134 -26.86 -6.73 -19.42
C GLU A 134 -27.21 -6.72 -17.92
N ASP A 135 -26.25 -6.92 -17.00
CA ASP A 135 -26.47 -6.92 -15.55
C ASP A 135 -25.94 -5.65 -14.89
N PRO A 136 -26.81 -4.68 -14.50
CA PRO A 136 -26.39 -3.45 -13.85
C PRO A 136 -25.81 -3.66 -12.44
N ALA A 137 -25.87 -4.86 -11.88
CA ALA A 137 -25.24 -5.22 -10.62
C ALA A 137 -23.80 -5.73 -10.81
N ASN A 138 -23.35 -5.87 -12.05
CA ASN A 138 -22.01 -6.34 -12.38
C ASN A 138 -21.02 -5.16 -12.46
N TYR A 139 -20.11 -5.10 -11.51
CA TYR A 139 -19.10 -4.06 -11.43
C TYR A 139 -17.71 -4.64 -11.56
N ASP A 140 -16.85 -3.91 -12.25
CA ASP A 140 -15.41 -4.08 -12.14
C ASP A 140 -14.89 -3.18 -11.01
N THR A 141 -14.08 -3.72 -10.15
CA THR A 141 -13.47 -3.02 -9.01
C THR A 141 -11.96 -2.93 -9.17
N THR A 142 -11.39 -1.98 -8.48
CA THR A 142 -9.95 -1.91 -8.32
C THR A 142 -9.61 -1.96 -6.84
N ARG A 143 -8.33 -2.06 -6.52
CA ARG A 143 -7.89 -1.85 -5.15
C ARG A 143 -8.23 -0.44 -4.69
N ASP A 144 -8.59 -0.33 -3.43
CA ASP A 144 -8.93 0.94 -2.81
C ASP A 144 -7.74 1.89 -2.78
N ILE A 145 -8.04 3.17 -2.73
CA ILE A 145 -7.08 4.18 -2.33
C ILE A 145 -7.20 4.36 -0.84
N LEU A 146 -6.08 4.35 -0.13
CA LEU A 146 -6.06 4.63 1.29
C LEU A 146 -5.88 6.14 1.50
N PHE A 147 -6.89 6.79 2.06
CA PHE A 147 -6.78 8.15 2.55
C PHE A 147 -6.47 8.16 4.04
N CYS A 148 -5.49 8.95 4.45
CA CYS A 148 -5.12 9.11 5.85
C CYS A 148 -4.94 10.60 6.19
N LYS A 149 -5.48 11.00 7.32
CA LYS A 149 -5.19 12.28 7.96
C LYS A 149 -4.33 12.03 9.18
N VAL A 150 -3.14 12.57 9.18
CA VAL A 150 -2.17 12.40 10.28
C VAL A 150 -1.67 13.75 10.76
N LYS A 151 -1.08 13.76 11.95
CA LYS A 151 -0.46 14.95 12.53
C LYS A 151 1.02 14.67 12.80
N TYR A 152 1.87 15.59 12.37
CA TYR A 152 3.29 15.59 12.60
C TYR A 152 3.75 16.97 13.10
N SER A 153 4.45 17.04 14.23
CA SER A 153 4.94 18.31 14.82
C SER A 153 3.89 19.43 14.92
N GLY A 154 2.62 19.06 15.16
CA GLY A 154 1.51 20.02 15.25
C GLY A 154 0.79 20.29 13.93
N GLU A 155 1.39 19.97 12.80
CA GLU A 155 0.83 20.20 11.46
C GLU A 155 0.02 19.00 10.96
N MET A 156 -1.07 19.28 10.25
CA MET A 156 -1.92 18.27 9.64
C MET A 156 -1.40 17.90 8.25
N ILE A 157 -1.27 16.60 8.00
CA ILE A 157 -0.87 16.05 6.70
C ILE A 157 -1.99 15.14 6.20
N ASN A 158 -2.44 15.39 4.97
CA ASN A 158 -3.39 14.54 4.27
C ASN A 158 -2.61 13.68 3.24
N LEU A 159 -2.82 12.37 3.29
CA LEU A 159 -2.07 11.40 2.50
C LEU A 159 -3.03 10.52 1.70
N PHE A 160 -2.69 10.28 0.44
CA PHE A 160 -3.33 9.28 -0.40
C PHE A 160 -2.29 8.23 -0.77
N VAL A 161 -2.45 6.99 -0.31
CA VAL A 161 -1.63 5.86 -0.77
C VAL A 161 -2.36 5.22 -1.94
N VAL A 162 -1.72 5.23 -3.11
CA VAL A 162 -2.37 4.92 -4.38
C VAL A 162 -1.60 3.86 -5.14
N HIS A 163 -2.30 2.83 -5.60
CA HIS A 163 -1.76 1.87 -6.55
C HIS A 163 -2.73 1.68 -7.72
N LEU A 164 -2.55 2.46 -8.76
CA LEU A 164 -3.45 2.51 -9.91
C LEU A 164 -3.44 1.22 -10.74
N PRO A 165 -4.54 0.94 -11.48
CA PRO A 165 -4.59 -0.15 -12.45
C PRO A 165 -3.44 -0.11 -13.45
N SER A 166 -2.89 -1.28 -13.78
CA SER A 166 -1.70 -1.40 -14.63
C SER A 166 -1.94 -0.89 -16.06
N LYS A 167 -0.84 -0.53 -16.76
CA LYS A 167 -0.86 -0.15 -18.18
C LYS A 167 -0.80 -1.35 -19.13
N ARG A 168 -0.92 -2.58 -18.62
CA ARG A 168 -0.89 -3.80 -19.45
C ARG A 168 -2.07 -3.80 -20.46
N GLU A 169 -2.04 -4.73 -21.40
CA GLU A 169 -3.13 -4.98 -22.36
C GLU A 169 -3.50 -3.74 -23.20
N ARG A 170 -2.48 -3.09 -23.80
CA ARG A 170 -2.67 -1.87 -24.60
C ARG A 170 -3.35 -0.73 -23.86
N ASP A 171 -3.14 -0.69 -22.53
CA ASP A 171 -3.60 0.40 -21.66
C ASP A 171 -5.14 0.52 -21.54
N VAL A 172 -5.86 -0.60 -21.61
CA VAL A 172 -7.33 -0.65 -21.45
C VAL A 172 -7.81 0.02 -20.17
N ASN A 173 -6.98 0.04 -19.12
CA ASN A 173 -7.29 0.66 -17.83
C ASN A 173 -7.05 2.18 -17.77
N LYS A 174 -6.68 2.81 -18.88
CA LYS A 174 -6.46 4.27 -18.90
C LYS A 174 -7.68 5.07 -18.42
N PRO A 175 -8.93 4.80 -18.88
CA PRO A 175 -10.10 5.53 -18.40
C PRO A 175 -10.31 5.43 -16.89
N LYS A 176 -10.08 4.25 -16.30
CA LYS A 176 -10.18 4.04 -14.85
C LYS A 176 -9.16 4.89 -14.10
N ARG A 177 -7.90 4.89 -14.54
CA ARG A 177 -6.85 5.72 -13.95
C ARG A 177 -7.16 7.21 -14.05
N ASP A 178 -7.61 7.67 -15.22
CA ASP A 178 -7.96 9.08 -15.44
C ASP A 178 -9.10 9.52 -14.51
N HIS A 179 -10.12 8.64 -14.34
CA HIS A 179 -11.24 8.89 -13.42
C HIS A 179 -10.75 9.02 -11.97
N ILE A 180 -9.98 8.03 -11.49
CA ILE A 180 -9.43 8.01 -10.13
C ILE A 180 -8.56 9.25 -9.86
N LEU A 181 -7.65 9.58 -10.77
CA LEU A 181 -6.76 10.75 -10.62
C LEU A 181 -7.53 12.07 -10.62
N LYS A 182 -8.60 12.18 -11.39
CA LYS A 182 -9.47 13.34 -11.38
C LYS A 182 -10.19 13.50 -10.04
N ASP A 183 -10.74 12.42 -9.50
CA ASP A 183 -11.43 12.44 -8.19
C ASP A 183 -10.44 12.78 -7.06
N ILE A 184 -9.25 12.18 -7.03
CA ILE A 184 -8.20 12.54 -6.06
C ILE A 184 -7.87 14.03 -6.14
N LYS A 185 -7.68 14.56 -7.36
CA LYS A 185 -7.41 15.99 -7.54
C LYS A 185 -8.53 16.85 -6.96
N GLU A 186 -9.80 16.49 -7.21
CA GLU A 186 -10.95 17.21 -6.66
C GLU A 186 -11.02 17.15 -5.13
N LYS A 187 -10.67 16.00 -4.55
CA LYS A 187 -10.57 15.82 -3.09
C LYS A 187 -9.45 16.67 -2.49
N VAL A 188 -8.26 16.65 -3.09
CA VAL A 188 -7.12 17.48 -2.63
C VAL A 188 -7.46 18.97 -2.65
N LEU A 189 -8.21 19.46 -3.64
CA LEU A 189 -8.60 20.87 -3.72
C LEU A 189 -9.64 21.30 -2.66
N LYS A 190 -10.25 20.34 -1.95
CA LYS A 190 -11.25 20.59 -0.89
C LYS A 190 -10.67 20.43 0.53
N LEU A 191 -9.42 19.98 0.65
CA LEU A 191 -8.71 19.84 1.91
C LEU A 191 -8.06 21.14 2.36
#